data_9471c375cbb52803d9c19637d395b373
#
_entry.id   9471c375cbb52803d9c19637d395b373
#
_cell.length_a   1.000
_cell.length_b   1.000
_cell.length_c   1.000
_cell.angle_alpha   90.00
_cell.angle_beta   90.00
_cell.angle_gamma   90.00
#
_symmetry.space_group_name_H-M   'P 1'
#
loop_
_entity.id
_entity.type
_entity.pdbx_description
1 polymer ?
#
loop_
_entity_poly.entity_id
_entity_poly.type
_entity_poly.pdbx_seq_one_letter_code
_entity_poly.pdbx_strand_id
1 'polypeptide(L)'
;MTLLRRIILFSILLCIGLASCQEDIVSDNPTLRLSFSHDSLLFDTVFTTIGSSTRQMMIYNPNRNAILIDRVEMRGGKSFFINLDGENQIENMRDITLRGGDSLFLFVRTKIDPQSVNSPVFIEDTIVFYLNQTKQEIFLQAYGQNVEILRGSNGFLQCDKLSLTNEKPYLIYDTLVVTGNLSIQQGSTLYMHSGAMIYAYGNVIANGTIENPITIRGDRTDRLFDSVPYRVASGQWGGIFLVDAESMLPPRYEFDHVDIISGSVGLYALSENSVRRPKLSLTNSRIHNHAEYGLVLQNIDANVAN
;
A
#
# COMPACT_ATOMS: atom_id res chain seq x y z
N MET A 1 -33.57 25.52 53.82
CA MET A 1 -33.33 26.29 52.56
C MET A 1 -34.69 26.64 52.01
N THR A 2 -35.09 27.91 52.02
CA THR A 2 -36.45 28.36 51.67
C THR A 2 -36.78 28.07 50.19
N LEU A 3 -38.05 27.79 49.91
CA LEU A 3 -38.58 27.50 48.55
C LEU A 3 -38.10 28.57 47.52
N LEU A 4 -38.07 29.81 47.93
CA LEU A 4 -37.58 30.96 47.16
C LEU A 4 -36.14 30.78 46.68
N ARG A 5 -35.26 30.25 47.47
CA ARG A 5 -33.83 30.04 47.17
C ARG A 5 -33.65 28.90 46.13
N ARG A 6 -34.53 27.88 46.14
CA ARG A 6 -34.54 26.81 45.17
C ARG A 6 -35.07 27.29 43.80
N ILE A 7 -36.09 28.17 43.78
CA ILE A 7 -36.61 28.76 42.53
C ILE A 7 -35.57 29.66 41.89
N ILE A 8 -34.87 30.48 42.67
CA ILE A 8 -33.81 31.36 42.15
C ILE A 8 -32.66 30.55 41.59
N LEU A 9 -32.19 29.49 42.25
CA LEU A 9 -31.17 28.59 41.78
C LEU A 9 -31.59 27.85 40.45
N PHE A 10 -32.81 27.43 40.38
CA PHE A 10 -33.38 26.77 39.18
C PHE A 10 -33.47 27.75 38.00
N SER A 11 -33.92 29.00 38.25
CA SER A 11 -33.96 30.06 37.23
C SER A 11 -32.56 30.43 36.72
N ILE A 12 -31.55 30.55 37.62
CA ILE A 12 -30.18 30.83 37.24
C ILE A 12 -29.61 29.67 36.38
N LEU A 13 -29.86 28.43 36.80
CA LEU A 13 -29.44 27.23 36.05
C LEU A 13 -30.09 27.14 34.64
N LEU A 14 -31.36 27.53 34.56
CA LEU A 14 -32.15 27.58 33.29
C LEU A 14 -31.60 28.70 32.38
N CYS A 15 -31.27 29.87 32.92
CA CYS A 15 -30.66 30.98 32.13
C CYS A 15 -29.28 30.65 31.61
N ILE A 16 -28.45 29.90 32.35
CA ILE A 16 -27.14 29.43 31.92
C ILE A 16 -27.27 28.40 30.78
N GLY A 17 -28.29 27.54 30.83
CA GLY A 17 -28.56 26.56 29.77
C GLY A 17 -29.05 27.17 28.44
N LEU A 18 -29.64 28.36 28.46
CA LEU A 18 -30.13 29.04 27.24
C LEU A 18 -29.08 29.92 26.56
N ALA A 19 -27.93 30.17 27.17
CA ALA A 19 -26.86 30.98 26.59
C ALA A 19 -25.90 30.20 25.67
N SER A 20 -26.17 28.89 25.40
CA SER A 20 -25.27 28.00 24.68
C SER A 20 -25.48 27.94 23.15
N CYS A 21 -26.38 28.74 22.58
CA CYS A 21 -26.54 28.80 21.15
C CYS A 21 -25.83 30.05 20.60
N GLN A 22 -24.52 29.95 20.38
CA GLN A 22 -23.74 30.96 19.69
C GLN A 22 -23.87 30.66 18.19
N GLU A 23 -24.53 31.50 17.41
CA GLU A 23 -24.49 31.41 15.95
C GLU A 23 -23.05 31.53 15.48
N ASP A 24 -22.63 30.60 14.62
CA ASP A 24 -21.31 30.63 14.02
C ASP A 24 -21.22 31.81 13.06
N ILE A 25 -20.52 32.86 13.45
CA ILE A 25 -20.30 34.02 12.58
C ILE A 25 -19.27 33.60 11.51
N VAL A 26 -19.78 33.41 10.28
CA VAL A 26 -18.91 33.21 9.12
C VAL A 26 -18.17 34.51 8.81
N SER A 27 -16.86 34.42 8.75
CA SER A 27 -16.00 35.58 8.45
C SER A 27 -15.65 35.62 6.96
N ASP A 28 -15.79 36.77 6.34
CA ASP A 28 -15.36 37.07 4.97
C ASP A 28 -13.91 37.63 4.91
N ASN A 29 -13.20 37.63 6.03
CA ASN A 29 -11.86 38.19 6.12
C ASN A 29 -10.87 37.35 5.25
N PRO A 30 -10.28 37.98 4.18
CA PRO A 30 -9.38 37.26 3.27
C PRO A 30 -8.03 36.88 3.83
N THR A 31 -7.71 37.26 5.08
CA THR A 31 -6.47 36.85 5.76
C THR A 31 -6.61 35.53 6.51
N LEU A 32 -7.84 35.05 6.77
CA LEU A 32 -8.06 33.77 7.43
C LEU A 32 -7.61 32.62 6.54
N ARG A 33 -7.05 31.62 7.16
CA ARG A 33 -6.51 30.42 6.48
C ARG A 33 -6.96 29.15 7.20
N LEU A 34 -7.15 28.10 6.42
CA LEU A 34 -7.18 26.73 6.91
C LEU A 34 -5.75 26.29 7.23
N SER A 35 -5.63 25.35 8.15
CA SER A 35 -4.40 24.61 8.40
C SER A 35 -4.59 23.15 7.99
N PHE A 36 -3.55 22.54 7.46
CA PHE A 36 -3.58 21.17 6.97
C PHE A 36 -2.59 20.32 7.76
N SER A 37 -2.94 19.07 8.03
CA SER A 37 -2.02 18.14 8.72
C SER A 37 -0.78 17.81 7.87
N HIS A 38 -0.87 17.97 6.56
CA HIS A 38 0.19 17.75 5.59
C HIS A 38 0.09 18.78 4.46
N ASP A 39 1.23 19.19 3.90
CA ASP A 39 1.27 20.12 2.76
C ASP A 39 1.10 19.41 1.43
N SER A 40 1.29 18.08 1.42
CA SER A 40 1.17 17.22 0.25
C SER A 40 0.83 15.78 0.65
N LEU A 41 0.25 15.02 -0.28
CA LEU A 41 0.03 13.59 -0.12
C LEU A 41 0.81 12.82 -1.20
N LEU A 42 1.81 12.08 -0.76
CA LEU A 42 2.61 11.22 -1.62
C LEU A 42 2.11 9.76 -1.52
N PHE A 43 1.74 9.19 -2.66
CA PHE A 43 1.28 7.81 -2.80
C PHE A 43 2.41 6.92 -3.32
N ASP A 44 3.60 7.02 -2.90
CA ASP A 44 4.72 6.17 -3.35
C ASP A 44 4.46 5.48 -4.73
N THR A 45 4.73 4.18 -4.90
CA THR A 45 4.41 3.44 -6.13
C THR A 45 3.00 2.85 -6.05
N VAL A 46 2.19 3.10 -7.07
CA VAL A 46 0.82 2.59 -7.22
C VAL A 46 0.75 1.72 -8.48
N PHE A 47 0.32 0.47 -8.32
CA PHE A 47 0.14 -0.41 -9.47
C PHE A 47 -1.04 0.05 -10.31
N THR A 48 -0.81 0.18 -11.63
CA THR A 48 -1.84 0.58 -12.57
C THR A 48 -3.02 -0.39 -12.54
N THR A 49 -4.23 0.12 -12.77
CA THR A 49 -5.52 -0.59 -12.73
C THR A 49 -6.01 -1.02 -11.34
N ILE A 50 -5.13 -1.18 -10.34
CA ILE A 50 -5.50 -1.70 -9.01
C ILE A 50 -5.93 -0.56 -8.08
N GLY A 51 -5.18 0.54 -8.10
CA GLY A 51 -5.40 1.66 -7.21
C GLY A 51 -4.57 1.60 -5.92
N SER A 52 -4.60 2.68 -5.17
CA SER A 52 -3.87 2.82 -3.90
C SER A 52 -4.72 2.46 -2.68
N SER A 53 -4.07 2.30 -1.55
CA SER A 53 -4.69 2.52 -0.24
C SER A 53 -5.20 3.97 -0.13
N THR A 54 -6.23 4.18 0.68
CA THR A 54 -6.73 5.52 0.96
C THR A 54 -5.80 6.22 1.95
N ARG A 55 -5.39 7.45 1.63
CA ARG A 55 -4.69 8.33 2.56
C ARG A 55 -5.65 9.33 3.16
N GLN A 56 -5.42 9.65 4.42
CA GLN A 56 -6.22 10.59 5.20
C GLN A 56 -5.38 11.81 5.55
N MET A 57 -5.99 12.97 5.51
CA MET A 57 -5.47 14.18 6.11
C MET A 57 -6.59 14.96 6.82
N MET A 58 -6.19 15.82 7.74
CA MET A 58 -7.09 16.72 8.46
C MET A 58 -6.97 18.13 7.93
N ILE A 59 -8.10 18.80 7.84
CA ILE A 59 -8.23 20.23 7.51
C ILE A 59 -8.77 20.92 8.75
N TYR A 60 -8.05 21.87 9.29
CA TYR A 60 -8.41 22.60 10.51
C TYR A 60 -8.75 24.04 10.23
N ASN A 61 -9.71 24.57 10.94
CA ASN A 61 -9.92 26.00 11.07
C ASN A 61 -9.31 26.48 12.41
N PRO A 62 -8.07 27.00 12.43
CA PRO A 62 -7.44 27.46 13.67
C PRO A 62 -7.98 28.81 14.14
N ASN A 63 -8.91 29.42 13.41
CA ASN A 63 -9.46 30.74 13.71
C ASN A 63 -10.63 30.62 14.70
N ARG A 64 -11.01 31.74 15.32
CA ARG A 64 -12.19 31.79 16.20
C ARG A 64 -13.51 31.79 15.44
N ASN A 65 -13.52 32.42 14.29
CA ASN A 65 -14.71 32.54 13.43
C ASN A 65 -14.81 31.36 12.47
N ALA A 66 -16.02 31.02 12.06
CA ALA A 66 -16.24 30.07 11.00
C ALA A 66 -15.68 30.60 9.68
N ILE A 67 -15.15 29.68 8.86
CA ILE A 67 -14.71 29.93 7.49
C ILE A 67 -15.69 29.23 6.54
N LEU A 68 -16.08 29.95 5.49
CA LEU A 68 -16.79 29.35 4.36
C LEU A 68 -15.76 28.87 3.32
N ILE A 69 -15.77 27.60 3.02
CA ILE A 69 -15.09 27.04 1.85
C ILE A 69 -16.08 27.15 0.68
N ASP A 70 -15.85 28.10 -0.20
CA ASP A 70 -16.76 28.40 -1.32
C ASP A 70 -16.89 27.19 -2.24
N ARG A 71 -15.77 26.53 -2.55
CA ARG A 71 -15.69 25.29 -3.33
C ARG A 71 -14.34 24.63 -3.22
N VAL A 72 -14.32 23.34 -3.55
CA VAL A 72 -13.11 22.52 -3.72
C VAL A 72 -13.02 22.05 -5.15
N GLU A 73 -11.85 22.12 -5.74
CA GLU A 73 -11.60 21.70 -7.12
C GLU A 73 -10.38 20.76 -7.20
N MET A 74 -10.41 19.85 -8.18
CA MET A 74 -9.25 19.07 -8.62
C MET A 74 -8.76 19.66 -9.95
N ARG A 75 -7.46 19.98 -10.03
CA ARG A 75 -6.92 20.68 -11.21
C ARG A 75 -6.78 19.75 -12.43
N GLY A 76 -6.34 18.49 -12.24
CA GLY A 76 -6.17 17.49 -13.30
C GLY A 76 -7.34 16.49 -13.42
N GLY A 77 -7.90 16.05 -12.32
CA GLY A 77 -9.19 15.36 -12.20
C GLY A 77 -9.30 13.93 -12.73
N LYS A 78 -8.20 13.23 -13.05
CA LYS A 78 -8.30 11.89 -13.70
C LYS A 78 -7.80 10.71 -12.85
N SER A 79 -6.78 10.91 -12.05
CA SER A 79 -6.10 9.80 -11.37
C SER A 79 -6.32 9.80 -9.86
N PHE A 80 -6.75 10.91 -9.28
CA PHE A 80 -7.01 11.03 -7.85
C PHE A 80 -8.49 11.24 -7.58
N PHE A 81 -8.96 10.64 -6.50
CA PHE A 81 -10.36 10.69 -6.05
C PHE A 81 -10.36 11.13 -4.60
N ILE A 82 -11.17 12.11 -4.29
CA ILE A 82 -11.27 12.67 -2.95
C ILE A 82 -12.62 12.36 -2.32
N ASN A 83 -12.64 12.30 -1.00
CA ASN A 83 -13.83 12.32 -0.17
C ASN A 83 -13.61 13.35 0.93
N LEU A 84 -14.42 14.40 0.93
CA LEU A 84 -14.37 15.46 1.93
C LEU A 84 -15.57 15.32 2.85
N ASP A 85 -15.33 14.94 4.09
CA ASP A 85 -16.35 14.80 5.15
C ASP A 85 -17.57 13.94 4.74
N GLY A 86 -17.32 12.87 3.97
CA GLY A 86 -18.35 11.96 3.46
C GLY A 86 -18.84 12.25 2.05
N GLU A 87 -18.60 13.44 1.49
CA GLU A 87 -18.99 13.79 0.11
C GLU A 87 -17.89 13.33 -0.87
N ASN A 88 -18.30 12.60 -1.92
CA ASN A 88 -17.41 12.06 -2.96
C ASN A 88 -17.52 12.80 -4.30
N GLN A 89 -18.57 13.55 -4.50
CA GLN A 89 -18.82 14.28 -5.74
C GLN A 89 -18.26 15.69 -5.61
N ILE A 90 -17.23 16.00 -6.38
CA ILE A 90 -16.52 17.27 -6.26
C ILE A 90 -17.42 18.46 -6.54
N GLU A 91 -18.44 18.29 -7.39
CA GLU A 91 -19.43 19.31 -7.73
C GLU A 91 -20.28 19.73 -6.51
N ASN A 92 -20.42 18.83 -5.53
CA ASN A 92 -21.15 19.06 -4.28
C ASN A 92 -20.27 19.63 -3.17
N MET A 93 -18.95 19.68 -3.35
CA MET A 93 -18.00 20.21 -2.36
C MET A 93 -17.98 21.75 -2.42
N ARG A 94 -19.11 22.36 -2.09
CA ARG A 94 -19.34 23.81 -2.13
C ARG A 94 -20.05 24.26 -0.86
N ASP A 95 -19.89 25.53 -0.54
CA ASP A 95 -20.58 26.21 0.56
C ASP A 95 -20.43 25.49 1.90
N ILE A 96 -19.21 24.94 2.14
CA ILE A 96 -18.91 24.16 3.34
C ILE A 96 -18.47 25.13 4.45
N THR A 97 -19.28 25.24 5.48
CA THR A 97 -18.95 26.05 6.65
C THR A 97 -18.15 25.22 7.66
N LEU A 98 -16.91 25.63 7.92
CA LEU A 98 -16.07 25.03 8.95
C LEU A 98 -16.00 25.97 10.16
N ARG A 99 -16.52 25.51 11.31
CA ARG A 99 -16.57 26.26 12.56
C ARG A 99 -15.19 26.62 13.08
N GLY A 100 -15.12 27.66 13.87
CA GLY A 100 -13.86 28.05 14.54
C GLY A 100 -13.38 26.96 15.50
N GLY A 101 -12.13 26.55 15.35
CA GLY A 101 -11.53 25.46 16.13
C GLY A 101 -11.93 24.05 15.73
N ASP A 102 -12.74 23.88 14.68
CA ASP A 102 -13.20 22.58 14.17
C ASP A 102 -12.33 22.06 13.00
N SER A 103 -12.60 20.83 12.56
CA SER A 103 -11.84 20.15 11.51
C SER A 103 -12.69 19.26 10.64
N LEU A 104 -12.22 19.00 9.41
CA LEU A 104 -12.81 18.07 8.44
C LEU A 104 -11.80 16.98 8.09
N PHE A 105 -12.31 15.80 7.77
CA PHE A 105 -11.52 14.72 7.18
C PHE A 105 -11.50 14.83 5.65
N LEU A 106 -10.31 14.75 5.10
CA LEU A 106 -10.09 14.56 3.67
C LEU A 106 -9.45 13.20 3.44
N PHE A 107 -10.15 12.35 2.70
CA PHE A 107 -9.63 11.06 2.24
C PHE A 107 -9.30 11.17 0.76
N VAL A 108 -8.13 10.68 0.40
CA VAL A 108 -7.66 10.66 -0.98
C VAL A 108 -7.21 9.25 -1.35
N ARG A 109 -7.64 8.80 -2.53
CA ARG A 109 -7.15 7.58 -3.17
C ARG A 109 -6.76 7.87 -4.60
N THR A 110 -5.87 7.05 -5.16
CA THR A 110 -5.52 7.16 -6.57
C THR A 110 -5.74 5.84 -7.30
N LYS A 111 -6.13 5.93 -8.57
CA LYS A 111 -6.17 4.84 -9.51
C LYS A 111 -5.58 5.34 -10.82
N ILE A 112 -4.53 4.69 -11.26
CA ILE A 112 -3.75 5.10 -12.43
C ILE A 112 -4.02 4.12 -13.55
N ASP A 113 -4.33 4.62 -14.74
CA ASP A 113 -4.48 3.80 -15.93
C ASP A 113 -3.11 3.27 -16.40
N PRO A 114 -3.06 2.14 -17.13
CA PRO A 114 -1.83 1.61 -17.69
C PRO A 114 -1.08 2.67 -18.50
N GLN A 115 0.22 2.75 -18.26
CA GLN A 115 1.10 3.69 -18.93
C GLN A 115 1.69 3.06 -20.20
N SER A 116 2.17 3.88 -21.12
CA SER A 116 2.83 3.43 -22.37
C SER A 116 4.22 2.83 -22.13
N VAL A 117 4.80 3.05 -20.95
CA VAL A 117 6.12 2.55 -20.53
C VAL A 117 6.01 1.63 -19.33
N ASN A 118 6.94 0.70 -19.18
CA ASN A 118 6.95 -0.24 -18.07
C ASN A 118 7.68 0.27 -16.83
N SER A 119 8.49 1.31 -16.94
CA SER A 119 9.10 1.99 -15.78
C SER A 119 8.07 2.86 -15.05
N PRO A 120 8.27 3.14 -13.75
CA PRO A 120 7.37 4.01 -13.00
C PRO A 120 7.25 5.40 -13.63
N VAL A 121 6.01 5.90 -13.76
CA VAL A 121 5.70 7.23 -14.29
C VAL A 121 5.19 8.12 -13.17
N PHE A 122 5.76 9.31 -13.04
CA PHE A 122 5.32 10.30 -12.06
C PHE A 122 4.00 10.92 -12.49
N ILE A 123 3.04 10.94 -11.57
CA ILE A 123 1.69 11.49 -11.73
C ILE A 123 1.47 12.51 -10.62
N GLU A 124 0.97 13.69 -10.98
CA GLU A 124 0.65 14.74 -10.01
C GLU A 124 -0.71 15.36 -10.27
N ASP A 125 -1.30 15.93 -9.23
CA ASP A 125 -2.52 16.72 -9.27
C ASP A 125 -2.53 17.69 -8.08
N THR A 126 -3.53 18.58 -8.04
CA THR A 126 -3.66 19.58 -6.99
C THR A 126 -5.12 19.71 -6.58
N ILE A 127 -5.38 19.63 -5.28
CA ILE A 127 -6.66 20.01 -4.68
C ILE A 127 -6.59 21.50 -4.37
N VAL A 128 -7.57 22.26 -4.82
CA VAL A 128 -7.66 23.71 -4.59
C VAL A 128 -8.89 24.01 -3.74
N PHE A 129 -8.66 24.62 -2.60
CA PHE A 129 -9.69 25.13 -1.70
C PHE A 129 -9.84 26.63 -1.94
N TYR A 130 -11.02 27.07 -2.34
CA TYR A 130 -11.35 28.47 -2.50
C TYR A 130 -12.10 28.94 -1.25
N LEU A 131 -11.62 29.98 -0.61
CA LEU A 131 -12.22 30.55 0.60
C LEU A 131 -11.89 32.05 0.72
N ASN A 132 -12.87 32.85 1.11
CA ASN A 132 -12.66 34.27 1.42
C ASN A 132 -11.85 35.03 0.33
N GLN A 133 -12.19 34.88 -0.95
CA GLN A 133 -11.51 35.46 -2.10
C GLN A 133 -10.04 35.02 -2.28
N THR A 134 -9.61 34.00 -1.58
CA THR A 134 -8.26 33.44 -1.67
C THR A 134 -8.32 31.94 -2.03
N LYS A 135 -7.17 31.32 -2.22
CA LYS A 135 -7.06 29.88 -2.43
C LYS A 135 -5.91 29.29 -1.63
N GLN A 136 -6.08 28.03 -1.25
CA GLN A 136 -5.04 27.18 -0.68
C GLN A 136 -4.96 25.88 -1.46
N GLU A 137 -3.78 25.34 -1.61
CA GLU A 137 -3.51 24.21 -2.50
C GLU A 137 -2.84 23.07 -1.73
N ILE A 138 -3.22 21.82 -2.04
CA ILE A 138 -2.61 20.59 -1.56
C ILE A 138 -2.13 19.79 -2.76
N PHE A 139 -0.86 19.42 -2.78
CA PHE A 139 -0.27 18.66 -3.86
C PHE A 139 -0.47 17.15 -3.65
N LEU A 140 -0.88 16.47 -4.72
CA LEU A 140 -1.03 15.02 -4.77
C LEU A 140 0.01 14.45 -5.73
N GLN A 141 0.73 13.42 -5.29
CA GLN A 141 1.81 12.82 -6.06
C GLN A 141 1.79 11.31 -5.95
N ALA A 142 2.04 10.62 -7.06
CA ALA A 142 2.13 9.16 -7.13
C ALA A 142 3.10 8.72 -8.24
N TYR A 143 3.62 7.48 -8.12
CA TYR A 143 4.34 6.84 -9.20
C TYR A 143 3.51 5.65 -9.72
N GLY A 144 2.97 5.76 -10.95
CA GLY A 144 2.23 4.71 -11.62
C GLY A 144 3.16 3.64 -12.17
N GLN A 145 3.03 2.39 -11.72
CA GLN A 145 3.82 1.25 -12.16
C GLN A 145 2.95 0.22 -12.87
N ASN A 146 3.25 -0.05 -14.13
CA ASN A 146 2.66 -1.19 -14.83
C ASN A 146 3.11 -2.51 -14.21
N VAL A 147 2.19 -3.46 -14.07
CA VAL A 147 2.47 -4.82 -13.58
C VAL A 147 1.77 -5.85 -14.44
N GLU A 148 2.32 -7.05 -14.48
CA GLU A 148 1.63 -8.24 -14.98
C GLU A 148 0.96 -8.95 -13.80
N ILE A 149 -0.35 -9.12 -13.88
CA ILE A 149 -1.12 -9.74 -12.80
C ILE A 149 -1.22 -11.25 -13.05
N LEU A 150 -0.65 -12.03 -12.13
CA LEU A 150 -0.82 -13.48 -12.08
C LEU A 150 -1.89 -13.80 -11.02
N ARG A 151 -3.06 -14.18 -11.51
CA ARG A 151 -4.21 -14.55 -10.69
C ARG A 151 -4.82 -15.83 -11.22
N GLY A 152 -5.08 -16.75 -10.34
CA GLY A 152 -5.73 -18.02 -10.67
C GLY A 152 -7.24 -17.99 -10.49
N SER A 153 -7.86 -19.12 -10.74
CA SER A 153 -9.22 -19.42 -10.30
C SER A 153 -9.20 -20.25 -9.02
N ASN A 154 -10.18 -20.02 -8.14
CA ASN A 154 -10.30 -20.73 -6.86
C ASN A 154 -9.06 -20.65 -5.94
N GLY A 155 -8.31 -19.53 -5.99
CA GLY A 155 -7.21 -19.26 -5.08
C GLY A 155 -5.85 -19.82 -5.50
N PHE A 156 -5.72 -20.43 -6.69
CA PHE A 156 -4.42 -20.87 -7.20
C PHE A 156 -4.33 -20.78 -8.74
N LEU A 157 -3.13 -20.51 -9.22
CA LEU A 157 -2.73 -20.54 -10.61
C LEU A 157 -1.74 -21.71 -10.80
N GLN A 158 -2.13 -22.71 -11.58
CA GLN A 158 -1.26 -23.86 -11.87
C GLN A 158 -0.76 -23.84 -13.31
N CYS A 159 0.52 -24.14 -13.50
CA CYS A 159 1.16 -24.31 -14.80
C CYS A 159 2.29 -25.34 -14.72
N ASP A 160 2.62 -25.93 -15.88
CA ASP A 160 3.76 -26.86 -15.96
C ASP A 160 5.09 -26.11 -16.04
N LYS A 161 5.16 -25.07 -16.85
CA LYS A 161 6.36 -24.25 -17.01
C LYS A 161 6.02 -22.80 -16.92
N LEU A 162 6.88 -22.03 -16.24
CA LEU A 162 6.72 -20.60 -16.12
C LEU A 162 8.07 -19.92 -16.30
N SER A 163 8.11 -18.91 -17.17
CA SER A 163 9.26 -18.03 -17.36
C SER A 163 8.85 -16.60 -17.07
N LEU A 164 9.42 -16.02 -16.02
CA LEU A 164 9.18 -14.63 -15.61
C LEU A 164 10.32 -13.77 -16.11
N THR A 165 9.99 -12.76 -16.93
CA THR A 165 10.94 -11.83 -17.53
C THR A 165 11.09 -10.55 -16.70
N ASN A 166 12.03 -9.68 -17.07
CA ASN A 166 12.23 -8.41 -16.41
C ASN A 166 11.59 -7.21 -17.13
N GLU A 167 10.72 -7.45 -18.12
CA GLU A 167 10.08 -6.37 -18.89
C GLU A 167 9.20 -5.47 -18.03
N LYS A 168 8.48 -6.06 -17.09
CA LYS A 168 7.67 -5.38 -16.07
C LYS A 168 7.53 -6.26 -14.84
N PRO A 169 7.30 -5.68 -13.66
CA PRO A 169 7.07 -6.46 -12.44
C PRO A 169 5.82 -7.34 -12.54
N TYR A 170 5.84 -8.44 -11.79
CA TYR A 170 4.69 -9.32 -11.63
C TYR A 170 3.99 -9.04 -10.30
N LEU A 171 2.65 -9.12 -10.30
CA LEU A 171 1.85 -9.09 -9.09
C LEU A 171 1.10 -10.40 -8.96
N ILE A 172 1.48 -11.20 -7.98
CA ILE A 172 0.97 -12.55 -7.75
C ILE A 172 -0.08 -12.48 -6.63
N TYR A 173 -1.34 -12.77 -6.99
CA TYR A 173 -2.47 -12.65 -6.05
C TYR A 173 -2.77 -13.91 -5.28
N ASP A 174 -2.57 -15.07 -5.91
CA ASP A 174 -2.99 -16.35 -5.36
C ASP A 174 -1.78 -17.28 -5.21
N THR A 175 -2.01 -18.51 -4.80
CA THR A 175 -0.97 -19.53 -4.79
C THR A 175 -0.56 -19.88 -6.22
N LEU A 176 0.69 -19.64 -6.56
CA LEU A 176 1.30 -20.04 -7.82
C LEU A 176 1.89 -21.45 -7.68
N VAL A 177 1.39 -22.40 -8.47
CA VAL A 177 1.84 -23.80 -8.48
C VAL A 177 2.52 -24.09 -9.80
N VAL A 178 3.82 -24.37 -9.79
CA VAL A 178 4.62 -24.73 -10.96
C VAL A 178 5.03 -26.21 -10.84
N THR A 179 4.46 -27.07 -11.68
CA THR A 179 4.71 -28.53 -11.59
C THR A 179 6.00 -28.95 -12.31
N GLY A 180 6.47 -28.19 -13.28
CA GLY A 180 7.75 -28.40 -13.97
C GLY A 180 8.74 -27.28 -13.69
N ASN A 181 9.24 -26.60 -14.71
CA ASN A 181 10.33 -25.63 -14.56
C ASN A 181 9.83 -24.21 -14.31
N LEU A 182 10.35 -23.58 -13.24
CA LEU A 182 10.23 -22.15 -12.96
C LEU A 182 11.55 -21.45 -13.28
N SER A 183 11.51 -20.48 -14.18
CA SER A 183 12.66 -19.62 -14.52
C SER A 183 12.33 -18.17 -14.22
N ILE A 184 13.20 -17.48 -13.47
CA ILE A 184 13.07 -16.05 -13.15
C ILE A 184 14.29 -15.35 -13.68
N GLN A 185 14.09 -14.43 -14.61
CA GLN A 185 15.17 -13.68 -15.27
C GLN A 185 15.76 -12.65 -14.30
N GLN A 186 17.06 -12.36 -14.45
CA GLN A 186 17.75 -11.29 -13.73
C GLN A 186 17.01 -9.95 -13.83
N GLY A 187 16.94 -9.20 -12.73
CA GLY A 187 16.25 -7.92 -12.65
C GLY A 187 14.72 -8.01 -12.50
N SER A 188 14.16 -9.21 -12.49
CA SER A 188 12.72 -9.40 -12.26
C SER A 188 12.32 -8.99 -10.84
N THR A 189 11.14 -8.38 -10.72
CA THR A 189 10.51 -8.07 -9.42
C THR A 189 9.16 -8.77 -9.33
N LEU A 190 8.99 -9.57 -8.28
CA LEU A 190 7.75 -10.26 -7.95
C LEU A 190 7.14 -9.63 -6.70
N TYR A 191 5.99 -9.02 -6.86
CA TYR A 191 5.16 -8.52 -5.77
C TYR A 191 4.14 -9.59 -5.38
N MET A 192 4.16 -9.98 -4.13
CA MET A 192 3.33 -11.04 -3.58
C MET A 192 2.18 -10.43 -2.78
N HIS A 193 0.94 -10.67 -3.20
CA HIS A 193 -0.24 -10.22 -2.48
C HIS A 193 -0.41 -10.97 -1.15
N SER A 194 -1.18 -10.41 -0.25
CA SER A 194 -1.45 -11.05 1.06
C SER A 194 -1.99 -12.46 0.88
N GLY A 195 -1.31 -13.44 1.51
CA GLY A 195 -1.63 -14.86 1.39
C GLY A 195 -1.11 -15.57 0.13
N ALA A 196 -0.52 -14.86 -0.84
CA ALA A 196 0.09 -15.49 -2.00
C ALA A 196 1.29 -16.36 -1.61
N MET A 197 1.48 -17.47 -2.34
CA MET A 197 2.58 -18.43 -2.15
C MET A 197 3.11 -18.89 -3.49
N ILE A 198 4.33 -19.41 -3.51
CA ILE A 198 4.89 -20.11 -4.67
C ILE A 198 5.19 -21.55 -4.27
N TYR A 199 4.58 -22.50 -4.96
CA TYR A 199 4.93 -23.92 -4.87
C TYR A 199 5.60 -24.35 -6.17
N ALA A 200 6.82 -24.89 -6.08
CA ALA A 200 7.56 -25.41 -7.21
C ALA A 200 7.90 -26.88 -6.97
N TYR A 201 7.44 -27.73 -7.87
CA TYR A 201 7.68 -29.18 -7.83
C TYR A 201 8.81 -29.64 -8.76
N GLY A 202 9.22 -28.81 -9.70
CA GLY A 202 10.32 -29.08 -10.63
C GLY A 202 11.52 -28.14 -10.38
N ASN A 203 12.33 -27.96 -11.40
CA ASN A 203 13.52 -27.10 -11.31
C ASN A 203 13.13 -25.64 -11.13
N VAL A 204 13.93 -24.94 -10.30
CA VAL A 204 13.83 -23.50 -10.13
C VAL A 204 15.17 -22.87 -10.46
N ILE A 205 15.17 -21.90 -11.38
CA ILE A 205 16.34 -21.13 -11.77
C ILE A 205 15.99 -19.66 -11.60
N ALA A 206 16.63 -19.00 -10.62
CA ALA A 206 16.47 -17.60 -10.29
C ALA A 206 17.86 -16.97 -10.16
N ASN A 207 18.49 -16.70 -11.30
CA ASN A 207 19.87 -16.19 -11.34
C ASN A 207 19.85 -14.72 -11.73
N GLY A 208 19.98 -13.86 -10.72
CA GLY A 208 20.22 -12.42 -10.87
C GLY A 208 21.71 -12.10 -11.04
N THR A 209 22.03 -10.82 -10.99
CA THR A 209 23.39 -10.28 -10.92
C THR A 209 23.45 -9.16 -9.90
N ILE A 210 24.64 -8.69 -9.58
CA ILE A 210 24.83 -7.57 -8.66
C ILE A 210 24.15 -6.28 -9.16
N GLU A 211 24.18 -6.05 -10.49
CA GLU A 211 23.53 -4.91 -11.13
C GLU A 211 22.04 -5.10 -11.34
N ASN A 212 21.60 -6.37 -11.51
CA ASN A 212 20.23 -6.71 -11.80
C ASN A 212 19.76 -7.87 -10.89
N PRO A 213 19.63 -7.63 -9.58
CA PRO A 213 19.16 -8.65 -8.65
C PRO A 213 17.68 -8.98 -8.90
N ILE A 214 17.29 -10.18 -8.52
CA ILE A 214 15.88 -10.58 -8.49
C ILE A 214 15.29 -10.18 -7.12
N THR A 215 14.11 -9.56 -7.10
CA THR A 215 13.44 -9.17 -5.87
C THR A 215 12.09 -9.86 -5.75
N ILE A 216 11.85 -10.55 -4.62
CA ILE A 216 10.57 -11.19 -4.28
C ILE A 216 10.12 -10.65 -2.92
N ARG A 217 8.97 -9.91 -2.89
CA ARG A 217 8.53 -9.16 -1.71
C ARG A 217 7.03 -8.99 -1.66
N GLY A 218 6.51 -8.60 -0.51
CA GLY A 218 5.11 -8.18 -0.41
C GLY A 218 4.76 -7.01 -1.34
N ASP A 219 3.51 -6.93 -1.76
CA ASP A 219 3.01 -5.95 -2.73
C ASP A 219 2.74 -4.56 -2.13
N ARG A 220 2.81 -4.41 -0.80
CA ARG A 220 2.66 -3.11 -0.14
C ARG A 220 3.87 -2.22 -0.44
N THR A 221 3.63 -1.15 -1.17
CA THR A 221 4.65 -0.16 -1.56
C THR A 221 4.56 1.12 -0.74
N ASP A 222 3.52 1.26 0.07
CA ASP A 222 3.28 2.37 0.97
C ASP A 222 4.18 2.32 2.23
N ARG A 223 3.87 3.15 3.21
CA ARG A 223 4.62 3.26 4.46
C ARG A 223 3.77 2.84 5.66
N LEU A 224 4.41 2.23 6.66
CA LEU A 224 3.81 1.97 7.98
C LEU A 224 3.63 3.27 8.77
N PHE A 225 4.70 4.09 8.74
CA PHE A 225 4.78 5.43 9.32
C PHE A 225 5.53 6.31 8.33
N ASP A 226 5.51 7.62 8.48
CA ASP A 226 6.09 8.58 7.54
C ASP A 226 7.52 8.25 7.07
N SER A 227 8.35 7.67 7.93
CA SER A 227 9.74 7.31 7.63
C SER A 227 9.99 5.82 7.40
N VAL A 228 9.01 4.93 7.67
CA VAL A 228 9.20 3.48 7.67
C VAL A 228 8.44 2.83 6.51
N PRO A 229 9.13 2.33 5.48
CA PRO A 229 8.47 1.66 4.36
C PRO A 229 7.80 0.35 4.81
N TYR A 230 6.64 0.03 4.24
CA TYR A 230 5.88 -1.17 4.59
C TYR A 230 6.66 -2.47 4.34
N ARG A 231 7.61 -2.46 3.42
CA ARG A 231 8.45 -3.62 3.08
C ARG A 231 9.24 -4.21 4.26
N VAL A 232 9.38 -3.49 5.39
CA VAL A 232 10.07 -4.01 6.58
C VAL A 232 9.14 -4.84 7.48
N ALA A 233 7.83 -4.78 7.28
CA ALA A 233 6.88 -5.62 8.02
C ALA A 233 7.00 -7.08 7.55
N SER A 234 7.08 -8.00 8.49
CA SER A 234 7.09 -9.45 8.20
C SER A 234 5.67 -9.98 7.95
N GLY A 235 5.57 -11.19 7.37
CA GLY A 235 4.29 -11.90 7.23
C GLY A 235 3.33 -11.31 6.21
N GLN A 236 3.81 -10.56 5.22
CA GLN A 236 2.96 -9.95 4.20
C GLN A 236 2.40 -10.96 3.19
N TRP A 237 3.08 -12.08 2.97
CA TRP A 237 2.73 -13.16 2.05
C TRP A 237 3.22 -14.50 2.59
N GLY A 238 2.82 -15.62 1.97
CA GLY A 238 3.04 -16.94 2.55
C GLY A 238 4.49 -17.39 2.53
N GLY A 239 5.10 -17.53 1.35
CA GLY A 239 6.48 -18.04 1.20
C GLY A 239 6.71 -18.75 -0.12
N ILE A 240 7.95 -19.25 -0.31
CA ILE A 240 8.37 -20.09 -1.43
C ILE A 240 8.59 -21.51 -0.91
N PHE A 241 7.87 -22.47 -1.51
CA PHE A 241 7.91 -23.88 -1.16
C PHE A 241 8.44 -24.70 -2.35
N LEU A 242 9.61 -25.29 -2.18
CA LEU A 242 10.24 -26.19 -3.14
C LEU A 242 9.99 -27.61 -2.67
N VAL A 243 9.21 -28.38 -3.43
CA VAL A 243 8.73 -29.68 -2.99
C VAL A 243 9.14 -30.76 -3.99
N ASP A 244 9.91 -31.72 -3.54
CA ASP A 244 10.21 -32.93 -4.30
C ASP A 244 9.41 -34.12 -3.75
N ALA A 245 8.39 -34.53 -4.50
CA ALA A 245 7.54 -35.67 -4.17
C ALA A 245 8.09 -36.92 -4.89
N GLU A 246 9.23 -37.42 -4.42
CA GLU A 246 9.87 -38.68 -4.90
C GLU A 246 10.11 -38.79 -6.40
N SER A 247 10.48 -37.68 -7.07
CA SER A 247 10.78 -37.72 -8.50
C SER A 247 11.95 -38.65 -8.83
N MET A 248 11.88 -39.33 -9.98
CA MET A 248 12.97 -40.20 -10.46
C MET A 248 14.28 -39.41 -10.67
N LEU A 249 14.15 -38.13 -11.09
CA LEU A 249 15.24 -37.19 -11.23
C LEU A 249 14.99 -36.02 -10.26
N PRO A 250 15.75 -35.93 -9.13
CA PRO A 250 15.58 -34.87 -8.16
C PRO A 250 15.71 -33.51 -8.82
N PRO A 251 14.84 -32.54 -8.50
CA PRO A 251 14.91 -31.20 -9.05
C PRO A 251 16.17 -30.47 -8.58
N ARG A 252 16.52 -29.42 -9.33
CA ARG A 252 17.62 -28.53 -9.05
C ARG A 252 17.08 -27.14 -8.78
N TYR A 253 17.53 -26.53 -7.70
CA TYR A 253 17.15 -25.21 -7.25
C TYR A 253 18.37 -24.29 -7.25
N GLU A 254 18.31 -23.21 -8.03
CA GLU A 254 19.38 -22.22 -8.16
C GLU A 254 18.83 -20.84 -7.83
N PHE A 255 19.43 -20.20 -6.84
CA PHE A 255 19.16 -18.81 -6.46
C PHE A 255 20.49 -18.09 -6.32
N ASP A 256 20.72 -17.13 -7.18
CA ASP A 256 21.89 -16.26 -7.14
C ASP A 256 21.49 -14.81 -7.28
N HIS A 257 22.01 -13.94 -6.40
CA HIS A 257 21.63 -12.51 -6.31
C HIS A 257 20.09 -12.32 -6.24
N VAL A 258 19.43 -13.05 -5.32
CA VAL A 258 18.00 -12.98 -5.07
C VAL A 258 17.76 -12.37 -3.69
N ASP A 259 16.82 -11.42 -3.62
CA ASP A 259 16.37 -10.78 -2.38
C ASP A 259 14.93 -11.23 -2.08
N ILE A 260 14.74 -12.05 -1.03
CA ILE A 260 13.43 -12.58 -0.61
C ILE A 260 13.04 -11.90 0.70
N ILE A 261 11.94 -11.14 0.68
CA ILE A 261 11.63 -10.18 1.75
C ILE A 261 10.19 -10.35 2.25
N SER A 262 10.01 -10.27 3.57
CA SER A 262 8.74 -9.97 4.24
C SER A 262 7.63 -11.02 4.13
N GLY A 263 7.97 -12.28 3.81
CA GLY A 263 7.01 -13.40 3.88
C GLY A 263 6.77 -13.90 5.31
N SER A 264 5.83 -14.82 5.46
CA SER A 264 5.74 -15.66 6.67
C SER A 264 6.95 -16.60 6.70
N VAL A 265 7.20 -17.27 5.57
CA VAL A 265 8.39 -18.08 5.32
C VAL A 265 9.15 -17.51 4.13
N GLY A 266 10.48 -17.50 4.19
CA GLY A 266 11.31 -17.11 3.05
C GLY A 266 11.37 -18.22 2.00
N LEU A 267 12.17 -19.24 2.27
CA LEU A 267 12.35 -20.39 1.41
C LEU A 267 12.23 -21.68 2.22
N TYR A 268 11.32 -22.56 1.85
CA TYR A 268 11.11 -23.85 2.45
C TYR A 268 11.36 -24.93 1.37
N ALA A 269 12.44 -25.70 1.49
CA ALA A 269 12.75 -26.77 0.55
C ALA A 269 12.64 -28.14 1.26
N LEU A 270 11.80 -29.02 0.69
CA LEU A 270 11.46 -30.33 1.24
C LEU A 270 11.59 -31.42 0.18
N SER A 271 12.24 -32.52 0.51
CA SER A 271 12.16 -33.79 -0.23
C SER A 271 11.70 -34.92 0.67
N GLU A 272 10.79 -35.74 0.16
CA GLU A 272 10.42 -37.00 0.80
C GLU A 272 11.52 -38.07 0.63
N ASN A 273 12.38 -37.93 -0.38
CA ASN A 273 13.46 -38.84 -0.66
C ASN A 273 14.74 -38.50 0.12
N SER A 274 15.12 -39.35 1.09
CA SER A 274 16.33 -39.13 1.87
C SER A 274 17.62 -39.63 1.19
N VAL A 275 17.51 -40.40 0.11
CA VAL A 275 18.67 -41.00 -0.60
C VAL A 275 19.05 -40.16 -1.83
N ARG A 276 18.08 -39.83 -2.68
CA ARG A 276 18.27 -38.96 -3.85
C ARG A 276 17.74 -37.57 -3.56
N ARG A 277 18.61 -36.75 -3.01
CA ARG A 277 18.22 -35.41 -2.55
C ARG A 277 18.32 -34.38 -3.66
N PRO A 278 17.35 -33.45 -3.77
CA PRO A 278 17.47 -32.27 -4.60
C PRO A 278 18.70 -31.43 -4.23
N LYS A 279 19.27 -30.75 -5.21
CA LYS A 279 20.39 -29.84 -4.99
C LYS A 279 19.88 -28.40 -4.94
N LEU A 280 20.22 -27.69 -3.88
CA LEU A 280 19.98 -26.26 -3.74
C LEU A 280 21.33 -25.51 -3.78
N SER A 281 21.45 -24.55 -4.69
CA SER A 281 22.48 -23.53 -4.64
C SER A 281 21.82 -22.19 -4.29
N LEU A 282 22.21 -21.61 -3.16
CA LEU A 282 21.74 -20.30 -2.70
C LEU A 282 22.97 -19.43 -2.45
N THR A 283 23.29 -18.55 -3.40
CA THR A 283 24.53 -17.76 -3.40
C THR A 283 24.21 -16.28 -3.55
N ASN A 284 25.06 -15.41 -2.94
CA ASN A 284 24.96 -13.95 -3.07
C ASN A 284 23.55 -13.38 -2.84
N SER A 285 22.74 -14.04 -1.99
CA SER A 285 21.33 -13.81 -1.85
C SER A 285 20.96 -13.41 -0.42
N ARG A 286 19.85 -12.72 -0.25
CA ARG A 286 19.34 -12.30 1.06
C ARG A 286 17.93 -12.84 1.28
N ILE A 287 17.70 -13.42 2.46
CA ILE A 287 16.39 -13.86 2.93
C ILE A 287 16.16 -13.20 4.28
N HIS A 288 15.26 -12.25 4.35
CA HIS A 288 15.12 -11.44 5.57
C HIS A 288 13.70 -10.89 5.82
N ASN A 289 13.44 -10.45 7.05
CA ASN A 289 12.17 -9.92 7.54
C ASN A 289 11.00 -10.91 7.39
N HIS A 290 11.24 -12.18 7.63
CA HIS A 290 10.20 -13.22 7.67
C HIS A 290 9.60 -13.37 9.06
N ALA A 291 8.32 -13.73 9.15
CA ALA A 291 7.62 -13.83 10.44
C ALA A 291 8.00 -15.11 11.20
N GLU A 292 8.24 -16.20 10.49
CA GLU A 292 8.49 -17.52 11.08
C GLU A 292 9.91 -18.01 10.77
N TYR A 293 10.20 -18.30 9.50
CA TYR A 293 11.48 -18.87 9.08
C TYR A 293 12.03 -18.15 7.85
N GLY A 294 13.32 -17.84 7.84
CA GLY A 294 14.01 -17.38 6.63
C GLY A 294 14.26 -18.55 5.68
N LEU A 295 14.91 -19.62 6.16
CA LEU A 295 15.28 -20.78 5.36
C LEU A 295 15.01 -22.07 6.14
N VAL A 296 14.31 -23.02 5.51
CA VAL A 296 14.09 -24.37 6.04
C VAL A 296 14.51 -25.39 4.97
N LEU A 297 15.35 -26.35 5.36
CA LEU A 297 15.86 -27.39 4.48
C LEU A 297 15.60 -28.75 5.09
N GLN A 298 14.90 -29.62 4.38
CA GLN A 298 14.64 -30.99 4.80
C GLN A 298 14.95 -31.96 3.66
N ASN A 299 15.93 -32.84 3.87
CA ASN A 299 16.45 -33.78 2.87
C ASN A 299 16.91 -33.10 1.57
N ILE A 300 17.63 -32.01 1.70
CA ILE A 300 18.18 -31.21 0.58
C ILE A 300 19.69 -31.16 0.70
N ASP A 301 20.39 -31.38 -0.43
CA ASP A 301 21.84 -31.13 -0.55
C ASP A 301 22.03 -29.64 -0.89
N ALA A 302 22.40 -28.84 0.10
CA ALA A 302 22.45 -27.41 -0.03
C ALA A 302 23.87 -26.87 -0.02
N ASN A 303 24.13 -25.94 -0.95
CA ASN A 303 25.26 -25.01 -0.91
C ASN A 303 24.71 -23.61 -0.63
N VAL A 304 25.00 -23.07 0.53
CA VAL A 304 24.59 -21.72 0.94
C VAL A 304 25.85 -20.90 1.18
N ALA A 305 26.06 -19.90 0.36
CA ALA A 305 27.24 -19.04 0.42
C ALA A 305 26.89 -17.59 0.03
N ASN A 306 27.61 -16.64 0.65
CA ASN A 306 27.44 -15.22 0.38
C ASN A 306 28.80 -14.55 0.21
#